data_d0ab4397b9d410d7d2bf2360758818f3
#
_entry.id   d0ab4397b9d410d7d2bf2360758818f3
#
_cell.length_a   1.000
_cell.length_b   1.000
_cell.length_c   1.000
_cell.angle_alpha   90.00
_cell.angle_beta   90.00
_cell.angle_gamma   90.00
#
_symmetry.space_group_name_H-M   'P 1'
#
loop_
_entity.id
_entity.type
_entity.pdbx_description
1 polymer ?
#
loop_
_entity_poly.entity_id
_entity_poly.type
_entity_poly.pdbx_seq_one_letter_code
_entity_poly.pdbx_strand_id
1 'polypeptide(L)'
;MNDPIAREPGQRDWSEFCDRADRFLENTAQYVHLGVNPGDYYTSIWTRDAAYILRDQFLTGDTSNVLQCLYFIWAYQIDLNNQKIVYGRGSPELNFRIQHADSRTKEKFMGALPSTIYQQEGISEVYGRNPDIDSTALMVSTTSWILDTYLKAGLYSYCDDLKSAPNPLSFADYIKQTPNLSKDVRQSSILNQQSMPLLSRVLLKPAELIEFIVPRMVVAIHYLASRDIDNDGLLEQGYNEDWMDTALRAGKIVYDQASWILAANDFSSLLCEIGEENMASRLTRMAERTVNAVEEKLWSEEDGAYIDIKYDGVDGKNEEERMLTQDVSLYLVAITENSLNDNLSIRFKGRNNSHNVNDRCQSFRHNFDNNSSRRVTHKTIEERAARTLETIKTRIWKDGARPLITEKELKRTGPWILDSNQYHNHTFWPWITGIEMLARSRFQRYGECNDLLSELTRENYSQTLAYYEWVNPVTGKGSGAFPFRTGISTIRMALTDTLLSRYS
;
A
#
# COMPACT_ATOMS: atom_id res chain seq x y z
N MET A 1 48.52 1.40 26.94
CA MET A 1 47.99 1.88 25.65
C MET A 1 47.15 0.72 25.10
N ASN A 2 45.85 0.82 25.25
CA ASN A 2 44.93 -0.21 24.73
C ASN A 2 44.69 0.10 23.24
N ASP A 3 45.10 -0.81 22.39
CA ASP A 3 44.76 -0.77 20.95
C ASP A 3 43.24 -0.69 20.82
N PRO A 4 42.71 0.19 19.97
CA PRO A 4 41.29 0.16 19.64
C PRO A 4 41.00 -1.14 18.87
N ILE A 5 40.21 -2.01 19.47
CA ILE A 5 39.68 -3.23 18.84
C ILE A 5 39.15 -2.82 17.48
N ALA A 6 39.79 -3.30 16.42
CA ALA A 6 39.32 -3.11 15.04
C ALA A 6 37.96 -3.77 14.95
N ARG A 7 36.87 -2.96 14.91
CA ARG A 7 35.51 -3.44 14.66
C ARG A 7 35.47 -4.06 13.27
N GLU A 8 34.80 -5.21 13.12
CA GLU A 8 34.59 -5.83 11.82
C GLU A 8 33.93 -4.83 10.84
N PRO A 9 34.28 -4.82 9.55
CA PRO A 9 33.77 -3.86 8.57
C PRO A 9 32.23 -3.70 8.60
N GLY A 10 31.48 -4.78 8.75
CA GLY A 10 30.02 -4.76 8.83
C GLY A 10 29.42 -4.10 10.10
N GLN A 11 30.19 -3.94 11.19
CA GLN A 11 29.73 -3.25 12.40
C GLN A 11 29.80 -1.73 12.27
N ARG A 12 30.76 -1.21 11.52
CA ARG A 12 30.93 0.23 11.31
C ARG A 12 29.82 0.77 10.40
N ASP A 13 29.52 0.06 9.32
CA ASP A 13 28.46 0.42 8.38
C ASP A 13 27.07 0.42 9.03
N TRP A 14 26.83 -0.51 9.96
CA TRP A 14 25.57 -0.58 10.70
C TRP A 14 25.41 0.55 11.69
N SER A 15 26.46 0.94 12.43
CA SER A 15 26.38 2.07 13.36
C SER A 15 26.09 3.37 12.61
N GLU A 16 26.70 3.58 11.45
CA GLU A 16 26.47 4.74 10.60
C GLU A 16 25.02 4.77 10.05
N PHE A 17 24.50 3.60 9.65
CA PHE A 17 23.11 3.47 9.24
C PHE A 17 22.15 3.84 10.38
N CYS A 18 22.34 3.30 11.59
CA CYS A 18 21.51 3.63 12.76
C CYS A 18 21.52 5.12 13.07
N ASP A 19 22.70 5.74 13.14
CA ASP A 19 22.84 7.18 13.42
C ASP A 19 22.14 8.05 12.36
N ARG A 20 22.14 7.62 11.10
CA ARG A 20 21.47 8.31 10.00
C ARG A 20 19.96 8.09 10.03
N ALA A 21 19.52 6.86 10.34
CA ALA A 21 18.13 6.51 10.51
C ALA A 21 17.48 7.26 11.66
N ASP A 22 18.13 7.30 12.83
CA ASP A 22 17.64 8.03 14.00
C ASP A 22 17.49 9.52 13.70
N ARG A 23 18.51 10.15 13.10
CA ARG A 23 18.41 11.57 12.68
C ARG A 23 17.28 11.80 11.68
N PHE A 24 17.06 10.90 10.72
CA PHE A 24 15.96 11.04 9.79
C PHE A 24 14.60 10.93 10.47
N LEU A 25 14.42 9.95 11.36
CA LEU A 25 13.20 9.74 12.13
C LEU A 25 12.89 10.95 13.03
N GLU A 26 13.89 11.50 13.71
CA GLU A 26 13.74 12.71 14.54
C GLU A 26 13.37 13.95 13.70
N ASN A 27 14.11 14.23 12.63
CA ASN A 27 13.89 15.40 11.79
C ASN A 27 12.55 15.39 11.07
N THR A 28 11.99 14.21 10.80
CA THR A 28 10.73 14.04 10.09
C THR A 28 9.52 13.86 10.99
N ALA A 29 9.71 13.72 12.30
CA ALA A 29 8.61 13.54 13.27
C ALA A 29 7.53 14.63 13.17
N GLN A 30 7.92 15.87 12.90
CA GLN A 30 7.01 17.01 12.73
C GLN A 30 6.03 16.86 11.55
N TYR A 31 6.39 16.08 10.52
CA TYR A 31 5.56 15.92 9.33
C TYR A 31 4.51 14.82 9.45
N VAL A 32 4.70 13.88 10.37
CA VAL A 32 3.80 12.72 10.55
C VAL A 32 2.38 13.16 10.91
N HIS A 33 2.21 14.19 11.73
CA HIS A 33 0.92 14.62 12.29
C HIS A 33 0.25 15.76 11.52
N LEU A 34 0.77 16.16 10.35
CA LEU A 34 0.23 17.28 9.58
C LEU A 34 -1.05 16.96 8.77
N GLY A 35 -1.48 15.70 8.76
CA GLY A 35 -2.67 15.22 8.03
C GLY A 35 -2.37 14.03 7.14
N VAL A 36 -3.37 13.63 6.35
CA VAL A 36 -3.32 12.44 5.48
C VAL A 36 -3.26 12.77 3.98
N ASN A 37 -3.17 14.03 3.60
CA ASN A 37 -2.91 14.44 2.23
C ASN A 37 -1.40 14.34 1.92
N PRO A 38 -1.00 14.11 0.65
CA PRO A 38 0.39 13.80 0.30
C PRO A 38 1.40 14.91 0.61
N GLY A 39 1.00 16.16 0.64
CA GLY A 39 1.86 17.31 0.90
C GLY A 39 1.11 18.63 0.79
N ASP A 40 1.77 19.75 1.06
CA ASP A 40 1.10 21.06 1.10
C ASP A 40 0.56 21.52 -0.27
N TYR A 41 1.10 20.99 -1.36
CA TYR A 41 0.58 21.21 -2.71
C TYR A 41 -0.81 20.59 -2.92
N TYR A 42 -1.10 19.47 -2.23
CA TYR A 42 -2.34 18.73 -2.36
C TYR A 42 -3.33 19.12 -1.25
N THR A 43 -4.47 19.71 -1.63
CA THR A 43 -5.55 20.08 -0.69
C THR A 43 -6.55 18.94 -0.48
N SER A 44 -6.45 17.86 -1.25
CA SER A 44 -7.31 16.68 -1.25
C SER A 44 -6.62 15.48 -0.60
N ILE A 45 -7.41 14.48 -0.21
CA ILE A 45 -6.89 13.18 0.22
C ILE A 45 -6.72 12.30 -1.02
N TRP A 46 -5.52 11.81 -1.22
CA TRP A 46 -5.23 10.74 -2.16
C TRP A 46 -5.23 9.42 -1.40
N THR A 47 -6.11 8.50 -1.78
CA THR A 47 -6.41 7.31 -0.98
C THR A 47 -5.19 6.41 -0.80
N ARG A 48 -4.41 6.19 -1.86
CA ARG A 48 -3.15 5.44 -1.80
C ARG A 48 -2.15 6.06 -0.84
N ASP A 49 -1.94 7.37 -0.98
CA ASP A 49 -1.00 8.13 -0.16
C ASP A 49 -1.40 8.10 1.31
N ALA A 50 -2.69 8.29 1.58
CA ALA A 50 -3.23 8.20 2.92
C ALA A 50 -2.99 6.82 3.56
N ALA A 51 -2.98 5.73 2.78
CA ALA A 51 -2.70 4.40 3.31
C ALA A 51 -1.29 4.31 3.92
N TYR A 52 -0.27 4.84 3.26
CA TYR A 52 1.09 4.86 3.79
C TYR A 52 1.25 5.80 4.98
N ILE A 53 0.67 7.01 4.88
CA ILE A 53 0.74 8.01 5.94
C ILE A 53 0.07 7.51 7.23
N LEU A 54 -1.10 6.86 7.13
CA LEU A 54 -1.83 6.32 8.28
C LEU A 54 -1.06 5.19 8.99
N ARG A 55 -0.34 4.33 8.24
CA ARG A 55 0.54 3.33 8.85
C ARG A 55 1.65 3.97 9.69
N ASP A 56 2.33 4.99 9.15
CA ASP A 56 3.40 5.69 9.89
C ASP A 56 2.84 6.43 11.11
N GLN A 57 1.71 7.13 10.97
CA GLN A 57 1.03 7.79 12.11
C GLN A 57 0.65 6.79 13.20
N PHE A 58 0.14 5.63 12.85
CA PHE A 58 -0.18 4.58 13.82
C PHE A 58 1.06 4.07 14.55
N LEU A 59 2.18 3.85 13.85
CA LEU A 59 3.46 3.44 14.43
C LEU A 59 4.03 4.48 15.41
N THR A 60 3.70 5.76 15.24
CA THR A 60 4.11 6.84 16.15
C THR A 60 3.17 7.02 17.34
N GLY A 61 2.05 6.28 17.40
CA GLY A 61 1.13 6.26 18.52
C GLY A 61 -0.07 7.19 18.38
N ASP A 62 -0.29 7.81 17.22
CA ASP A 62 -1.47 8.67 16.95
C ASP A 62 -2.73 7.88 16.62
N THR A 63 -3.05 6.90 17.45
CA THR A 63 -4.11 5.92 17.21
C THR A 63 -5.48 6.58 17.02
N SER A 64 -5.84 7.56 17.86
CA SER A 64 -7.18 8.17 17.82
C SER A 64 -7.44 8.90 16.51
N ASN A 65 -6.48 9.69 16.04
CA ASN A 65 -6.59 10.42 14.79
C ASN A 65 -6.62 9.46 13.59
N VAL A 66 -5.80 8.42 13.63
CA VAL A 66 -5.76 7.38 12.59
C VAL A 66 -7.12 6.69 12.44
N LEU A 67 -7.74 6.26 13.53
CA LEU A 67 -9.05 5.59 13.50
C LEU A 67 -10.16 6.51 12.95
N GLN A 68 -10.12 7.80 13.28
CA GLN A 68 -11.04 8.80 12.73
C GLN A 68 -10.83 9.01 11.21
N CYS A 69 -9.58 9.07 10.77
CA CYS A 69 -9.25 9.20 9.35
C CYS A 69 -9.68 7.95 8.55
N LEU A 70 -9.49 6.75 9.09
CA LEU A 70 -9.99 5.51 8.49
C LEU A 70 -11.51 5.56 8.31
N TYR A 71 -12.26 5.90 9.37
CA TYR A 71 -13.72 6.05 9.28
C TYR A 71 -14.11 7.01 8.17
N PHE A 72 -13.47 8.18 8.12
CA PHE A 72 -13.73 9.20 7.12
C PHE A 72 -13.48 8.69 5.69
N ILE A 73 -12.33 8.08 5.42
CA ILE A 73 -11.98 7.58 4.10
C ILE A 73 -12.96 6.48 3.65
N TRP A 74 -13.29 5.53 4.54
CA TRP A 74 -14.24 4.47 4.23
C TRP A 74 -15.68 4.97 4.04
N ALA A 75 -16.04 6.13 4.59
CA ALA A 75 -17.32 6.77 4.31
C ALA A 75 -17.44 7.26 2.86
N TYR A 76 -16.31 7.43 2.14
CA TYR A 76 -16.26 7.79 0.72
C TYR A 76 -16.17 6.58 -0.22
N GLN A 77 -16.29 5.34 0.29
CA GLN A 77 -16.38 4.17 -0.58
C GLN A 77 -17.50 4.35 -1.60
N ILE A 78 -17.23 4.00 -2.85
CA ILE A 78 -18.17 4.21 -3.95
C ILE A 78 -19.36 3.27 -3.80
N ASP A 79 -20.56 3.87 -3.74
CA ASP A 79 -21.85 3.20 -3.71
C ASP A 79 -22.85 3.82 -4.71
N LEU A 80 -24.04 3.24 -4.81
CA LEU A 80 -25.09 3.71 -5.72
C LEU A 80 -25.73 5.04 -5.31
N ASN A 81 -25.55 5.46 -4.06
CA ASN A 81 -26.59 6.29 -3.45
C ASN A 81 -26.30 7.76 -3.33
N ASN A 82 -25.13 8.37 -3.50
CA ASN A 82 -25.08 9.83 -3.29
C ASN A 82 -23.80 10.59 -3.53
N GLN A 83 -22.74 9.93 -3.90
CA GLN A 83 -21.51 10.67 -4.10
C GLN A 83 -21.54 11.34 -5.47
N LYS A 84 -21.10 12.58 -5.52
CA LYS A 84 -20.69 13.18 -6.78
C LYS A 84 -19.37 12.57 -7.17
N ILE A 85 -19.39 11.64 -8.12
CA ILE A 85 -18.21 10.98 -8.63
C ILE A 85 -17.88 11.53 -10.00
N VAL A 86 -16.65 11.95 -10.17
CA VAL A 86 -16.05 12.28 -11.47
C VAL A 86 -14.99 11.27 -11.83
N TYR A 87 -14.75 11.03 -13.12
CA TYR A 87 -13.78 10.04 -13.58
C TYR A 87 -13.19 10.40 -14.94
N GLY A 88 -12.07 9.77 -15.29
CA GLY A 88 -11.53 9.76 -16.64
C GLY A 88 -10.52 10.87 -16.97
N ARG A 89 -10.08 11.68 -15.99
CA ARG A 89 -9.02 12.68 -16.20
C ARG A 89 -7.74 12.06 -16.78
N GLY A 90 -7.36 10.86 -16.32
CA GLY A 90 -6.19 10.12 -16.77
C GLY A 90 -6.48 9.15 -17.91
N SER A 91 -7.73 9.03 -18.42
CA SER A 91 -8.10 8.04 -19.43
C SER A 91 -7.90 8.55 -20.86
N PRO A 92 -7.00 7.96 -21.65
CA PRO A 92 -6.88 8.26 -23.08
C PRO A 92 -8.12 7.86 -23.88
N GLU A 93 -8.86 6.80 -23.48
CA GLU A 93 -10.09 6.37 -24.12
C GLU A 93 -11.20 7.41 -23.99
N LEU A 94 -11.15 8.24 -22.96
CA LEU A 94 -12.03 9.38 -22.75
C LEU A 94 -11.41 10.72 -23.22
N ASN A 95 -10.31 10.65 -23.97
CA ASN A 95 -9.56 11.82 -24.41
C ASN A 95 -9.17 12.74 -23.24
N PHE A 96 -8.84 12.15 -22.07
CA PHE A 96 -8.47 12.86 -20.84
C PHE A 96 -9.53 13.88 -20.37
N ARG A 97 -10.81 13.58 -20.60
CA ARG A 97 -11.93 14.45 -20.22
C ARG A 97 -12.65 13.89 -19.02
N ILE A 98 -12.82 14.74 -18.02
CA ILE A 98 -13.60 14.43 -16.83
C ILE A 98 -15.06 14.17 -17.23
N GLN A 99 -15.58 13.04 -16.76
CA GLN A 99 -16.97 12.63 -16.87
C GLN A 99 -17.62 12.63 -15.50
N HIS A 100 -18.95 12.76 -15.44
CA HIS A 100 -19.74 12.52 -14.24
C HIS A 100 -20.29 11.10 -14.28
N ALA A 101 -20.09 10.34 -13.19
CA ALA A 101 -20.56 8.97 -13.11
C ALA A 101 -22.10 8.94 -12.96
N ASP A 102 -22.76 8.30 -13.91
CA ASP A 102 -24.16 7.91 -13.81
C ASP A 102 -24.34 6.66 -12.92
N SER A 103 -25.59 6.20 -12.73
CA SER A 103 -25.88 5.04 -11.89
C SER A 103 -25.20 3.77 -12.39
N ARG A 104 -25.13 3.56 -13.72
CA ARG A 104 -24.49 2.39 -14.32
C ARG A 104 -22.98 2.39 -14.14
N THR A 105 -22.35 3.57 -14.22
CA THR A 105 -20.91 3.74 -13.95
C THR A 105 -20.62 3.50 -12.48
N LYS A 106 -21.45 4.05 -11.57
CA LYS A 106 -21.32 3.80 -10.12
C LYS A 106 -21.47 2.33 -9.76
N GLU A 107 -22.36 1.59 -10.43
CA GLU A 107 -22.52 0.15 -10.24
C GLU A 107 -21.22 -0.61 -10.57
N LYS A 108 -20.52 -0.23 -11.63
CA LYS A 108 -19.23 -0.82 -12.00
C LYS A 108 -18.12 -0.50 -10.99
N PHE A 109 -18.19 0.67 -10.35
CA PHE A 109 -17.18 1.14 -9.40
C PHE A 109 -17.51 0.72 -7.96
N MET A 110 -18.68 0.11 -7.75
CA MET A 110 -19.19 -0.20 -6.41
C MET A 110 -18.18 -1.01 -5.60
N GLY A 111 -17.89 -0.50 -4.41
CA GLY A 111 -16.96 -1.12 -3.47
C GLY A 111 -15.53 -0.60 -3.56
N ALA A 112 -15.15 0.03 -4.67
CA ALA A 112 -13.86 0.70 -4.75
C ALA A 112 -13.78 1.94 -3.86
N LEU A 113 -12.57 2.33 -3.51
CA LEU A 113 -12.29 3.67 -2.99
C LEU A 113 -11.90 4.58 -4.16
N PRO A 114 -12.24 5.87 -4.10
CA PRO A 114 -11.82 6.84 -5.12
C PRO A 114 -10.30 7.06 -5.04
N SER A 115 -9.69 7.42 -6.17
CA SER A 115 -8.30 7.86 -6.20
C SER A 115 -8.10 9.08 -5.30
N THR A 116 -9.04 10.04 -5.40
CA THR A 116 -8.95 11.33 -4.70
C THR A 116 -10.29 11.74 -4.08
N ILE A 117 -10.23 12.28 -2.86
CA ILE A 117 -11.36 12.80 -2.11
C ILE A 117 -11.18 14.31 -1.94
N TYR A 118 -12.04 15.10 -2.60
CA TYR A 118 -12.11 16.55 -2.45
C TYR A 118 -13.13 16.89 -1.36
N GLN A 119 -12.65 17.03 -0.14
CA GLN A 119 -13.48 17.17 1.06
C GLN A 119 -14.39 18.41 1.03
N GLN A 120 -13.86 19.55 0.56
CA GLN A 120 -14.59 20.82 0.56
C GLN A 120 -15.73 20.82 -0.45
N GLU A 121 -15.53 20.17 -1.59
CA GLU A 121 -16.50 20.11 -2.69
C GLU A 121 -17.47 18.92 -2.53
N GLY A 122 -17.16 17.96 -1.66
CA GLY A 122 -17.93 16.72 -1.51
C GLY A 122 -17.90 15.87 -2.77
N ILE A 123 -16.76 15.89 -3.50
CA ILE A 123 -16.54 15.17 -4.75
C ILE A 123 -15.52 14.06 -4.53
N SER A 124 -15.79 12.91 -5.11
CA SER A 124 -14.82 11.81 -5.25
C SER A 124 -14.35 11.72 -6.70
N GLU A 125 -13.05 11.53 -6.91
CA GLU A 125 -12.48 11.37 -8.25
C GLU A 125 -11.89 9.97 -8.42
N VAL A 126 -12.23 9.36 -9.55
CA VAL A 126 -11.57 8.19 -10.11
C VAL A 126 -10.70 8.70 -11.24
N TYR A 127 -9.37 8.60 -11.10
CA TYR A 127 -8.47 9.25 -12.03
C TYR A 127 -8.48 8.62 -13.42
N GLY A 128 -8.39 7.30 -13.50
CA GLY A 128 -8.49 6.54 -14.74
C GLY A 128 -9.92 6.40 -15.27
N ARG A 129 -10.12 5.40 -16.10
CA ARG A 129 -11.44 4.99 -16.56
C ARG A 129 -12.18 4.17 -15.52
N ASN A 130 -11.44 3.42 -14.70
CA ASN A 130 -11.93 2.68 -13.56
C ASN A 130 -11.17 3.13 -12.30
N PRO A 131 -11.71 2.85 -11.10
CA PRO A 131 -10.99 3.08 -9.85
C PRO A 131 -9.65 2.33 -9.82
N ASP A 132 -8.64 2.99 -9.25
CA ASP A 132 -7.31 2.44 -9.10
C ASP A 132 -7.34 1.16 -8.25
N ILE A 133 -6.62 0.15 -8.66
CA ILE A 133 -6.47 -1.10 -7.91
C ILE A 133 -5.73 -0.82 -6.61
N ASP A 134 -4.59 -0.13 -6.70
CA ASP A 134 -3.70 0.14 -5.58
C ASP A 134 -4.35 1.02 -4.49
N SER A 135 -5.11 2.05 -4.86
CA SER A 135 -5.81 2.92 -3.90
C SER A 135 -6.76 2.12 -3.00
N THR A 136 -7.53 1.21 -3.60
CA THR A 136 -8.45 0.36 -2.86
C THR A 136 -7.71 -0.72 -2.06
N ALA A 137 -6.77 -1.43 -2.69
CA ALA A 137 -6.06 -2.55 -2.08
C ALA A 137 -5.17 -2.11 -0.91
N LEU A 138 -4.38 -1.06 -1.08
CA LEU A 138 -3.51 -0.56 -0.01
C LEU A 138 -4.29 0.01 1.17
N MET A 139 -5.45 0.61 0.94
CA MET A 139 -6.30 1.06 2.04
C MET A 139 -6.94 -0.12 2.78
N VAL A 140 -7.35 -1.20 2.08
CA VAL A 140 -7.78 -2.46 2.71
C VAL A 140 -6.64 -3.02 3.56
N SER A 141 -5.43 -3.15 3.01
CA SER A 141 -4.25 -3.65 3.71
C SER A 141 -3.95 -2.82 4.96
N THR A 142 -3.82 -1.49 4.80
CA THR A 142 -3.51 -0.58 5.91
C THR A 142 -4.56 -0.62 7.01
N THR A 143 -5.83 -0.58 6.64
CA THR A 143 -6.94 -0.64 7.61
C THR A 143 -6.93 -1.96 8.37
N SER A 144 -6.77 -3.07 7.66
CA SER A 144 -6.69 -4.41 8.26
C SER A 144 -5.53 -4.52 9.24
N TRP A 145 -4.35 -4.09 8.81
CA TRP A 145 -3.15 -4.14 9.62
C TRP A 145 -3.28 -3.28 10.89
N ILE A 146 -3.84 -2.07 10.79
CA ILE A 146 -4.06 -1.20 11.94
C ILE A 146 -5.05 -1.82 12.92
N LEU A 147 -6.20 -2.30 12.45
CA LEU A 147 -7.24 -2.88 13.29
C LEU A 147 -6.77 -4.20 13.92
N ASP A 148 -6.11 -5.06 13.16
CA ASP A 148 -5.53 -6.31 13.65
C ASP A 148 -4.48 -6.07 14.75
N THR A 149 -3.55 -5.13 14.51
CA THR A 149 -2.55 -4.72 15.50
C THR A 149 -3.20 -4.14 16.75
N TYR A 150 -4.23 -3.34 16.59
CA TYR A 150 -4.98 -2.74 17.68
C TYR A 150 -5.67 -3.79 18.54
N LEU A 151 -6.30 -4.80 17.92
CA LEU A 151 -6.93 -5.93 18.62
C LEU A 151 -5.91 -6.80 19.35
N LYS A 152 -4.82 -7.19 18.67
CA LYS A 152 -3.73 -8.02 19.22
C LYS A 152 -2.98 -7.36 20.38
N ALA A 153 -2.89 -6.04 20.37
CA ALA A 153 -2.28 -5.28 21.47
C ALA A 153 -3.13 -5.27 22.75
N GLY A 154 -4.33 -5.87 22.74
CA GLY A 154 -5.24 -5.86 23.88
C GLY A 154 -5.79 -4.47 24.21
N LEU A 155 -5.67 -3.53 23.27
CA LEU A 155 -6.21 -2.18 23.42
C LEU A 155 -7.75 -2.22 23.36
N TYR A 156 -8.31 -3.35 22.88
CA TYR A 156 -9.72 -3.62 22.84
C TYR A 156 -10.01 -5.14 22.77
N SER A 157 -10.99 -5.63 23.56
CA SER A 157 -11.47 -7.01 23.48
C SER A 157 -12.80 -7.06 22.75
N TYR A 158 -12.75 -7.14 21.42
CA TYR A 158 -13.94 -7.25 20.55
C TYR A 158 -14.80 -8.49 20.89
N CYS A 159 -14.15 -9.62 21.21
CA CYS A 159 -14.85 -10.86 21.53
C CYS A 159 -15.68 -10.80 22.83
N ASP A 160 -15.31 -9.96 23.78
CA ASP A 160 -16.05 -9.86 25.04
C ASP A 160 -17.31 -8.99 24.89
N ASP A 161 -17.28 -7.98 24.03
CA ASP A 161 -18.46 -7.16 23.72
C ASP A 161 -19.46 -7.87 22.81
N LEU A 162 -18.99 -8.69 21.85
CA LEU A 162 -19.87 -9.53 21.01
C LEU A 162 -20.60 -10.61 21.81
N LYS A 163 -19.97 -11.18 22.84
CA LYS A 163 -20.61 -12.16 23.75
C LYS A 163 -21.70 -11.54 24.60
N SER A 164 -21.69 -10.24 24.80
CA SER A 164 -22.69 -9.49 25.55
C SER A 164 -23.83 -8.93 24.70
N ALA A 165 -23.70 -8.98 23.35
CA ALA A 165 -24.73 -8.52 22.44
C ALA A 165 -25.90 -9.52 22.34
N PRO A 166 -27.17 -9.09 22.42
CA PRO A 166 -28.33 -9.98 22.51
C PRO A 166 -28.71 -10.70 21.21
N ASN A 167 -27.91 -10.77 20.22
CA ASN A 167 -27.97 -11.65 19.01
C ASN A 167 -26.84 -11.28 18.05
N PRO A 168 -25.75 -12.01 17.99
CA PRO A 168 -24.77 -11.77 16.94
C PRO A 168 -25.38 -12.25 15.62
N LEU A 169 -25.80 -11.30 14.78
CA LEU A 169 -26.11 -11.58 13.39
C LEU A 169 -24.85 -12.12 12.73
N SER A 170 -24.96 -13.24 12.01
CA SER A 170 -23.85 -13.68 11.18
C SER A 170 -23.56 -12.57 10.16
N PHE A 171 -22.32 -12.37 9.79
CA PHE A 171 -21.91 -11.39 8.80
C PHE A 171 -22.70 -11.52 7.48
N ALA A 172 -23.02 -12.76 7.08
CA ALA A 172 -23.89 -13.04 5.93
C ALA A 172 -25.31 -12.51 6.08
N ASP A 173 -25.84 -12.54 7.32
CA ASP A 173 -27.18 -12.02 7.64
C ASP A 173 -27.17 -10.50 7.75
N TYR A 174 -26.09 -9.90 8.21
CA TYR A 174 -25.87 -8.45 8.20
C TYR A 174 -25.87 -7.89 6.77
N ILE A 175 -25.13 -8.49 5.84
CA ILE A 175 -25.15 -8.09 4.42
C ILE A 175 -26.54 -8.22 3.79
N LYS A 176 -27.27 -9.30 4.09
CA LYS A 176 -28.64 -9.52 3.58
C LYS A 176 -29.65 -8.52 4.15
N GLN A 177 -29.46 -8.11 5.40
CA GLN A 177 -30.39 -7.22 6.12
C GLN A 177 -30.06 -5.72 5.93
N THR A 178 -28.90 -5.39 5.37
CA THR A 178 -28.47 -4.01 5.13
C THR A 178 -28.43 -3.64 3.64
N PRO A 179 -29.54 -3.80 2.89
CA PRO A 179 -29.60 -3.34 1.49
C PRO A 179 -29.46 -1.81 1.33
N ASN A 180 -29.38 -1.06 2.44
CA ASN A 180 -29.28 0.39 2.50
C ASN A 180 -28.22 0.85 3.51
N LEU A 181 -27.01 0.30 3.46
CA LEU A 181 -25.87 0.79 4.27
C LEU A 181 -25.70 2.33 4.16
N SER A 182 -26.13 2.89 3.05
CA SER A 182 -26.16 4.35 2.80
C SER A 182 -27.20 5.14 3.61
N LYS A 183 -28.24 4.51 4.16
CA LYS A 183 -29.24 5.26 4.95
C LYS A 183 -28.73 5.61 6.34
N ASP A 184 -27.96 4.73 6.97
CA ASP A 184 -27.43 4.98 8.32
C ASP A 184 -26.33 6.03 8.29
N VAL A 185 -25.54 6.08 7.20
CA VAL A 185 -24.58 7.16 6.95
C VAL A 185 -25.29 8.50 6.71
N ARG A 186 -26.50 8.50 6.17
CA ARG A 186 -27.29 9.75 5.96
C ARG A 186 -27.96 10.26 7.23
N GLN A 187 -28.31 9.39 8.16
CA GLN A 187 -28.94 9.82 9.42
C GLN A 187 -27.94 10.38 10.42
N SER A 188 -26.66 10.06 10.29
CA SER A 188 -25.65 10.87 10.93
C SER A 188 -25.55 12.19 10.17
N SER A 189 -26.35 13.16 10.59
CA SER A 189 -26.36 14.57 10.11
C SER A 189 -24.97 15.27 10.20
N ILE A 190 -23.93 14.54 10.52
CA ILE A 190 -22.54 14.88 10.69
C ILE A 190 -21.82 15.05 9.34
N LEU A 191 -22.25 14.34 8.28
CA LEU A 191 -21.59 14.40 6.97
C LEU A 191 -22.07 15.54 6.07
N ASN A 192 -23.11 16.26 6.44
CA ASN A 192 -23.71 17.27 5.57
C ASN A 192 -23.23 18.71 5.78
N GLN A 193 -22.34 18.99 6.73
CA GLN A 193 -21.88 20.37 6.92
C GLN A 193 -20.45 20.48 7.41
N GLN A 194 -19.62 21.05 6.54
CA GLN A 194 -18.50 21.94 6.88
C GLN A 194 -17.42 21.42 7.83
N SER A 195 -16.25 21.20 7.24
CA SER A 195 -14.93 21.27 7.87
C SER A 195 -14.56 20.18 8.90
N MET A 196 -13.39 19.59 8.72
CA MET A 196 -12.71 18.67 9.65
C MET A 196 -12.78 18.97 11.16
N PRO A 197 -13.09 20.19 11.64
CA PRO A 197 -13.24 20.43 13.08
C PRO A 197 -14.36 19.66 13.77
N LEU A 198 -15.33 19.11 13.03
CA LEU A 198 -16.45 18.35 13.64
C LEU A 198 -16.14 16.86 13.86
N LEU A 199 -15.22 16.27 13.07
CA LEU A 199 -14.79 14.88 13.28
C LEU A 199 -13.98 14.70 14.58
N SER A 200 -13.37 15.76 15.10
CA SER A 200 -12.57 15.72 16.34
C SER A 200 -13.36 15.46 17.62
N ARG A 201 -14.68 15.29 17.56
CA ARG A 201 -15.55 15.12 18.73
C ARG A 201 -16.29 13.78 18.80
N VAL A 202 -16.22 12.94 17.76
CA VAL A 202 -16.84 11.62 17.79
C VAL A 202 -15.77 10.63 18.23
N LEU A 203 -15.73 10.29 19.51
CA LEU A 203 -15.00 9.15 20.03
C LEU A 203 -15.70 7.90 19.53
N LEU A 204 -15.34 7.42 18.33
CA LEU A 204 -15.82 6.15 17.82
C LEU A 204 -15.28 5.03 18.73
N LYS A 205 -16.17 4.21 19.25
CA LYS A 205 -15.74 2.99 19.90
C LYS A 205 -15.15 2.07 18.84
N PRO A 206 -14.04 1.37 19.13
CA PRO A 206 -13.42 0.46 18.16
C PRO A 206 -14.38 -0.58 17.58
N ALA A 207 -15.35 -1.09 18.36
CA ALA A 207 -16.39 -1.99 17.87
C ALA A 207 -17.26 -1.35 16.78
N GLU A 208 -17.73 -0.13 17.01
CA GLU A 208 -18.53 0.62 16.04
C GLU A 208 -17.75 0.87 14.75
N LEU A 209 -16.45 1.10 14.88
CA LEU A 209 -15.55 1.26 13.72
C LEU A 209 -15.40 -0.05 12.93
N ILE A 210 -15.21 -1.19 13.62
CA ILE A 210 -15.11 -2.51 12.99
C ILE A 210 -16.41 -2.86 12.28
N GLU A 211 -17.55 -2.68 12.95
CA GLU A 211 -18.88 -2.91 12.38
C GLU A 211 -19.15 -2.02 11.15
N PHE A 212 -18.62 -0.81 11.13
CA PHE A 212 -18.73 0.09 9.99
C PHE A 212 -17.81 -0.28 8.83
N ILE A 213 -16.54 -0.60 9.13
CA ILE A 213 -15.48 -0.75 8.10
C ILE A 213 -15.47 -2.15 7.49
N VAL A 214 -15.55 -3.22 8.29
CA VAL A 214 -15.39 -4.60 7.81
C VAL A 214 -16.35 -4.95 6.66
N PRO A 215 -17.66 -4.65 6.73
CA PRO A 215 -18.56 -4.89 5.61
C PRO A 215 -18.15 -4.16 4.34
N ARG A 216 -17.61 -2.94 4.47
CA ARG A 216 -17.11 -2.13 3.34
C ARG A 216 -15.87 -2.75 2.71
N MET A 217 -14.97 -3.26 3.54
CA MET A 217 -13.77 -3.97 3.07
C MET A 217 -14.15 -5.24 2.29
N VAL A 218 -15.18 -5.97 2.72
CA VAL A 218 -15.68 -7.12 1.95
C VAL A 218 -16.16 -6.71 0.57
N VAL A 219 -16.91 -5.62 0.46
CA VAL A 219 -17.35 -5.09 -0.84
C VAL A 219 -16.15 -4.62 -1.67
N ALA A 220 -15.13 -4.02 -1.05
CA ALA A 220 -13.88 -3.65 -1.71
C ALA A 220 -13.12 -4.87 -2.27
N ILE A 221 -13.07 -5.97 -1.52
CA ILE A 221 -12.49 -7.23 -1.99
C ILE A 221 -13.24 -7.78 -3.21
N HIS A 222 -14.57 -7.66 -3.24
CA HIS A 222 -15.33 -8.06 -4.43
C HIS A 222 -15.00 -7.20 -5.65
N TYR A 223 -14.85 -5.89 -5.46
CA TYR A 223 -14.38 -5.02 -6.53
C TYR A 223 -12.99 -5.45 -7.05
N LEU A 224 -12.02 -5.60 -6.14
CA LEU A 224 -10.66 -6.02 -6.51
C LEU A 224 -10.66 -7.37 -7.24
N ALA A 225 -11.37 -8.36 -6.70
CA ALA A 225 -11.48 -9.69 -7.34
C ALA A 225 -12.11 -9.64 -8.74
N SER A 226 -12.98 -8.66 -9.02
CA SER A 226 -13.55 -8.46 -10.35
C SER A 226 -12.57 -7.93 -11.39
N ARG A 227 -11.37 -7.49 -10.94
CA ARG A 227 -10.29 -7.04 -11.82
C ARG A 227 -9.45 -8.17 -12.38
N ASP A 228 -9.60 -9.41 -11.93
CA ASP A 228 -9.12 -10.62 -12.63
C ASP A 228 -10.10 -10.95 -13.76
N ILE A 229 -9.99 -10.20 -14.87
CA ILE A 229 -11.00 -10.15 -15.94
C ILE A 229 -11.03 -11.45 -16.74
N ASP A 230 -9.86 -12.02 -17.03
CA ASP A 230 -9.72 -13.28 -17.77
C ASP A 230 -9.67 -14.52 -16.87
N ASN A 231 -9.81 -14.30 -15.54
CA ASN A 231 -9.80 -15.33 -14.50
C ASN A 231 -8.51 -16.18 -14.49
N ASP A 232 -7.39 -15.57 -14.74
CA ASP A 232 -6.07 -16.20 -14.76
C ASP A 232 -5.27 -16.06 -13.45
N GLY A 233 -5.82 -15.37 -12.47
CA GLY A 233 -5.26 -15.12 -11.14
C GLY A 233 -4.53 -13.81 -11.01
N LEU A 234 -4.42 -13.01 -12.07
CA LEU A 234 -3.82 -11.69 -12.07
C LEU A 234 -4.88 -10.61 -12.30
N LEU A 235 -4.77 -9.52 -11.59
CA LEU A 235 -5.63 -8.36 -11.80
C LEU A 235 -5.14 -7.56 -13.01
N GLU A 236 -6.07 -7.02 -13.79
CA GLU A 236 -5.78 -6.13 -14.91
C GLU A 236 -6.22 -4.71 -14.59
N GLN A 237 -5.32 -3.75 -14.86
CA GLN A 237 -5.65 -2.33 -14.86
C GLN A 237 -5.79 -1.78 -16.28
N GLY A 238 -6.56 -0.71 -16.41
CA GLY A 238 -6.56 0.16 -17.57
C GLY A 238 -5.44 1.21 -17.50
N TYR A 239 -5.48 2.18 -18.43
CA TYR A 239 -4.48 3.25 -18.43
C TYR A 239 -4.65 4.18 -17.23
N ASN A 240 -3.53 4.47 -16.56
CA ASN A 240 -3.45 5.42 -15.44
C ASN A 240 -4.41 5.05 -14.28
N GLU A 241 -4.53 3.76 -13.97
CA GLU A 241 -5.34 3.21 -12.88
C GLU A 241 -4.48 2.72 -11.71
N ASP A 242 -3.26 3.26 -11.58
CA ASP A 242 -2.34 3.07 -10.46
C ASP A 242 -1.56 4.37 -10.15
N TRP A 243 -0.53 4.27 -9.30
CA TRP A 243 0.27 5.41 -8.88
C TRP A 243 1.03 6.11 -10.02
N MET A 244 1.41 5.38 -11.08
CA MET A 244 2.05 5.96 -12.26
C MET A 244 1.00 6.53 -13.23
N ASP A 245 0.19 7.44 -12.74
CA ASP A 245 -1.02 7.99 -13.38
C ASP A 245 -0.77 8.80 -14.65
N THR A 246 0.45 8.82 -15.17
CA THR A 246 0.83 9.43 -16.44
C THR A 246 1.62 8.50 -17.36
N ALA A 247 1.89 7.27 -16.93
CA ALA A 247 2.76 6.35 -17.66
C ALA A 247 2.06 5.61 -18.83
N LEU A 248 0.75 5.77 -18.99
CA LEU A 248 -0.07 5.04 -19.95
C LEU A 248 0.21 3.54 -19.95
N ARG A 249 0.34 2.96 -18.77
CA ARG A 249 0.50 1.53 -18.59
C ARG A 249 -0.84 0.88 -18.27
N ALA A 250 -1.27 -0.05 -19.12
CA ALA A 250 -2.43 -0.91 -18.92
C ALA A 250 -1.99 -2.37 -19.01
N GLY A 251 -2.63 -3.26 -18.28
CA GLY A 251 -2.31 -4.69 -18.32
C GLY A 251 -2.13 -5.32 -16.95
N LYS A 252 -1.24 -6.30 -16.86
CA LYS A 252 -0.93 -7.05 -15.63
C LYS A 252 0.33 -6.47 -15.00
N ILE A 253 0.13 -5.57 -14.05
CA ILE A 253 1.19 -4.80 -13.40
C ILE A 253 1.56 -5.47 -12.07
N VAL A 254 2.85 -5.71 -11.85
CA VAL A 254 3.36 -6.42 -10.66
C VAL A 254 3.01 -5.66 -9.37
N TYR A 255 3.05 -4.34 -9.40
CA TYR A 255 2.70 -3.49 -8.26
C TYR A 255 1.23 -3.67 -7.83
N ASP A 256 0.30 -3.80 -8.77
CA ASP A 256 -1.11 -4.06 -8.46
C ASP A 256 -1.32 -5.45 -7.84
N GLN A 257 -0.63 -6.45 -8.37
CA GLN A 257 -0.68 -7.79 -7.79
C GLN A 257 -0.17 -7.78 -6.35
N ALA A 258 0.91 -7.04 -6.11
CA ALA A 258 1.47 -6.87 -4.77
C ALA A 258 0.47 -6.20 -3.82
N SER A 259 -0.13 -5.10 -4.25
CA SER A 259 -1.15 -4.38 -3.47
C SER A 259 -2.34 -5.28 -3.12
N TRP A 260 -2.81 -6.09 -4.07
CA TRP A 260 -3.86 -7.08 -3.86
C TRP A 260 -3.46 -8.18 -2.88
N ILE A 261 -2.24 -8.75 -3.00
CA ILE A 261 -1.74 -9.79 -2.09
C ILE A 261 -1.67 -9.25 -0.65
N LEU A 262 -1.16 -8.02 -0.47
CA LEU A 262 -1.14 -7.35 0.82
C LEU A 262 -2.55 -7.19 1.39
N ALA A 263 -3.50 -6.68 0.59
CA ALA A 263 -4.89 -6.52 1.01
C ALA A 263 -5.52 -7.83 1.45
N ALA A 264 -5.36 -8.90 0.66
CA ALA A 264 -5.96 -10.20 0.96
C ALA A 264 -5.35 -10.85 2.21
N ASN A 265 -4.02 -10.77 2.39
CA ASN A 265 -3.33 -11.34 3.56
C ASN A 265 -3.64 -10.58 4.84
N ASP A 266 -3.53 -9.24 4.84
CA ASP A 266 -3.81 -8.44 6.02
C ASP A 266 -5.28 -8.53 6.44
N PHE A 267 -6.20 -8.52 5.47
CA PHE A 267 -7.62 -8.67 5.78
C PHE A 267 -7.96 -10.08 6.25
N SER A 268 -7.31 -11.11 5.72
CA SER A 268 -7.43 -12.47 6.23
C SER A 268 -7.01 -12.55 7.70
N SER A 269 -5.91 -11.89 8.10
CA SER A 269 -5.46 -11.83 9.49
C SER A 269 -6.50 -11.18 10.40
N LEU A 270 -7.01 -10.01 10.02
CA LEU A 270 -8.06 -9.31 10.77
C LEU A 270 -9.34 -10.17 10.90
N LEU A 271 -9.76 -10.84 9.82
CA LEU A 271 -10.93 -11.71 9.84
C LEU A 271 -10.76 -12.89 10.80
N CYS A 272 -9.57 -13.46 10.92
CA CYS A 272 -9.27 -14.47 11.93
C CYS A 272 -9.44 -13.91 13.36
N GLU A 273 -8.95 -12.71 13.63
CA GLU A 273 -9.05 -12.09 14.96
C GLU A 273 -10.51 -11.80 15.37
N ILE A 274 -11.37 -11.49 14.40
CA ILE A 274 -12.80 -11.25 14.65
C ILE A 274 -13.68 -12.52 14.51
N GLY A 275 -13.09 -13.70 14.26
CA GLY A 275 -13.79 -15.00 14.23
C GLY A 275 -14.39 -15.39 12.87
N GLU A 276 -14.06 -14.70 11.79
CA GLU A 276 -14.57 -14.96 10.42
C GLU A 276 -13.63 -15.91 9.64
N GLU A 277 -13.29 -17.06 10.21
CA GLU A 277 -12.29 -18.01 9.71
C GLU A 277 -12.54 -18.49 8.26
N ASN A 278 -13.82 -18.71 7.89
CA ASN A 278 -14.18 -19.19 6.55
C ASN A 278 -13.82 -18.16 5.46
N MET A 279 -14.08 -16.89 5.73
CA MET A 279 -13.76 -15.81 4.81
C MET A 279 -12.26 -15.58 4.79
N ALA A 280 -11.58 -15.59 5.91
CA ALA A 280 -10.13 -15.52 6.03
C ALA A 280 -9.46 -16.59 5.15
N SER A 281 -9.85 -17.86 5.32
CA SER A 281 -9.31 -18.97 4.51
C SER A 281 -9.55 -18.79 3.00
N ARG A 282 -10.67 -18.20 2.61
CA ARG A 282 -10.95 -17.91 1.20
C ARG A 282 -10.01 -16.85 0.66
N LEU A 283 -9.78 -15.77 1.40
CA LEU A 283 -8.86 -14.69 0.99
C LEU A 283 -7.42 -15.18 0.89
N THR A 284 -6.95 -15.98 1.85
CA THR A 284 -5.62 -16.59 1.79
C THR A 284 -5.44 -17.39 0.48
N ARG A 285 -6.43 -18.23 0.12
CA ARG A 285 -6.37 -18.97 -1.17
C ARG A 285 -6.37 -18.08 -2.39
N MET A 286 -7.05 -16.93 -2.35
CA MET A 286 -7.03 -15.96 -3.45
C MET A 286 -5.65 -15.30 -3.57
N ALA A 287 -5.04 -14.89 -2.46
CA ALA A 287 -3.67 -14.38 -2.44
C ALA A 287 -2.66 -15.41 -2.98
N GLU A 288 -2.73 -16.66 -2.50
CA GLU A 288 -1.88 -17.76 -3.00
C GLU A 288 -2.04 -18.00 -4.51
N ARG A 289 -3.28 -17.92 -5.01
CA ARG A 289 -3.54 -18.05 -6.45
C ARG A 289 -2.83 -16.94 -7.24
N THR A 290 -2.88 -15.70 -6.74
CA THR A 290 -2.20 -14.56 -7.39
C THR A 290 -0.69 -14.70 -7.30
N VAL A 291 -0.13 -15.11 -6.15
CA VAL A 291 1.33 -15.39 -6.03
C VAL A 291 1.75 -16.43 -7.08
N ASN A 292 1.03 -17.55 -7.19
CA ASN A 292 1.35 -18.58 -8.19
C ASN A 292 1.26 -18.03 -9.62
N ALA A 293 0.28 -17.19 -9.93
CA ALA A 293 0.13 -16.58 -11.25
C ALA A 293 1.25 -15.57 -11.56
N VAL A 294 1.69 -14.77 -10.58
CA VAL A 294 2.85 -13.88 -10.71
C VAL A 294 4.12 -14.70 -11.00
N GLU A 295 4.34 -15.77 -10.24
CA GLU A 295 5.51 -16.66 -10.41
C GLU A 295 5.52 -17.35 -11.78
N GLU A 296 4.37 -17.70 -12.32
CA GLU A 296 4.25 -18.38 -13.62
C GLU A 296 4.35 -17.42 -14.81
N LYS A 297 3.78 -16.22 -14.69
CA LYS A 297 3.51 -15.33 -15.84
C LYS A 297 4.34 -14.06 -15.85
N LEU A 298 4.64 -13.48 -14.67
CA LEU A 298 5.35 -12.20 -14.56
C LEU A 298 6.84 -12.36 -14.24
N TRP A 299 7.31 -13.56 -13.93
CA TRP A 299 8.72 -13.84 -13.81
C TRP A 299 9.38 -13.94 -15.19
N SER A 300 10.44 -13.18 -15.43
CA SER A 300 11.28 -13.27 -16.62
C SER A 300 12.62 -13.89 -16.28
N GLU A 301 12.88 -15.09 -16.77
CA GLU A 301 14.19 -15.74 -16.60
C GLU A 301 15.29 -14.99 -17.34
N GLU A 302 14.98 -14.40 -18.50
CA GLU A 302 15.90 -13.60 -19.30
C GLU A 302 16.33 -12.33 -18.57
N ASP A 303 15.36 -11.61 -17.97
CA ASP A 303 15.63 -10.38 -17.23
C ASP A 303 16.15 -10.64 -15.83
N GLY A 304 15.88 -11.82 -15.26
CA GLY A 304 16.19 -12.16 -13.89
C GLY A 304 15.39 -11.34 -12.88
N ALA A 305 14.17 -10.96 -13.23
CA ALA A 305 13.28 -10.13 -12.42
C ALA A 305 11.81 -10.41 -12.73
N TYR A 306 10.92 -9.98 -11.82
CA TYR A 306 9.51 -9.81 -12.13
C TYR A 306 9.33 -8.55 -12.96
N ILE A 307 8.48 -8.63 -13.98
CA ILE A 307 8.27 -7.56 -14.95
C ILE A 307 6.79 -7.37 -15.26
N ASP A 308 6.41 -6.14 -15.53
CA ASP A 308 5.07 -5.81 -15.99
C ASP A 308 4.82 -6.34 -17.39
N ILE A 309 3.59 -6.82 -17.64
CA ILE A 309 3.07 -7.10 -18.97
C ILE A 309 2.08 -6.01 -19.33
N LYS A 310 2.49 -5.11 -20.21
CA LYS A 310 1.63 -4.04 -20.70
C LYS A 310 0.99 -4.42 -22.02
N TYR A 311 -0.27 -4.02 -22.17
CA TYR A 311 -1.01 -4.17 -23.42
C TYR A 311 -1.05 -2.83 -24.16
N ASP A 312 -0.39 -2.73 -25.29
CA ASP A 312 -0.48 -1.55 -26.15
C ASP A 312 -1.67 -1.68 -27.11
N GLY A 313 -2.87 -1.36 -26.59
CA GLY A 313 -4.15 -1.58 -27.29
C GLY A 313 -4.65 -0.41 -28.13
N VAL A 314 -3.95 0.73 -28.18
CA VAL A 314 -4.48 1.94 -28.87
C VAL A 314 -4.43 1.82 -30.38
N ASP A 315 -3.54 1.01 -30.95
CA ASP A 315 -3.38 0.83 -32.39
C ASP A 315 -3.85 -0.55 -32.91
N GLY A 316 -4.56 -1.32 -32.07
CA GLY A 316 -5.08 -2.64 -32.49
C GLY A 316 -4.00 -3.71 -32.67
N LYS A 317 -2.77 -3.45 -32.31
CA LYS A 317 -1.69 -4.42 -32.21
C LYS A 317 -1.50 -4.75 -30.74
N ASN A 318 -1.86 -5.96 -30.36
CA ASN A 318 -1.55 -6.53 -29.03
C ASN A 318 -0.04 -6.83 -28.94
N GLU A 319 0.80 -5.81 -28.99
CA GLU A 319 2.22 -5.98 -28.69
C GLU A 319 2.38 -5.92 -27.17
N GLU A 320 2.71 -7.05 -26.57
CA GLU A 320 3.12 -7.11 -25.17
C GLU A 320 4.44 -6.34 -25.01
N GLU A 321 4.42 -5.27 -24.25
CA GLU A 321 5.64 -4.58 -23.86
C GLU A 321 6.01 -5.00 -22.44
N ARG A 322 7.21 -5.53 -22.27
CA ARG A 322 7.77 -5.90 -20.97
C ARG A 322 8.56 -4.74 -20.40
N MET A 323 8.29 -4.38 -19.16
CA MET A 323 8.94 -3.25 -18.49
C MET A 323 9.35 -3.61 -17.07
N LEU A 324 10.63 -3.39 -16.76
CA LEU A 324 11.12 -3.42 -15.38
C LEU A 324 10.94 -2.05 -14.75
N THR A 325 10.27 -2.02 -13.59
CA THR A 325 10.02 -0.83 -12.79
C THR A 325 10.52 -1.02 -11.37
N GLN A 326 10.85 0.06 -10.67
CA GLN A 326 11.31 0.00 -9.28
C GLN A 326 10.20 -0.49 -8.33
N ASP A 327 8.93 -0.21 -8.66
CA ASP A 327 7.78 -0.51 -7.81
C ASP A 327 7.46 -2.02 -7.70
N VAL A 328 8.10 -2.87 -8.52
CA VAL A 328 8.13 -4.33 -8.32
C VAL A 328 8.63 -4.71 -6.91
N SER A 329 9.37 -3.82 -6.27
CA SER A 329 9.81 -3.96 -4.87
C SER A 329 8.65 -4.17 -3.90
N LEU A 330 7.43 -3.67 -4.20
CA LEU A 330 6.26 -3.92 -3.37
C LEU A 330 5.85 -5.39 -3.38
N TYR A 331 6.04 -6.11 -4.50
CA TYR A 331 5.81 -7.55 -4.54
C TYR A 331 6.75 -8.31 -3.61
N LEU A 332 8.02 -7.90 -3.56
CA LEU A 332 9.00 -8.50 -2.66
C LEU A 332 8.64 -8.23 -1.18
N VAL A 333 8.04 -7.08 -0.88
CA VAL A 333 7.46 -6.81 0.44
C VAL A 333 6.27 -7.74 0.69
N ALA A 334 5.33 -7.87 -0.25
CA ALA A 334 4.10 -8.62 -0.09
C ALA A 334 4.34 -10.13 0.20
N ILE A 335 5.34 -10.74 -0.44
CA ILE A 335 5.68 -12.15 -0.21
C ILE A 335 6.45 -12.41 1.10
N THR A 336 6.94 -11.35 1.77
CA THR A 336 7.71 -11.45 3.03
C THR A 336 6.99 -10.86 4.25
N GLU A 337 5.80 -10.27 4.12
CA GLU A 337 5.15 -9.46 5.16
C GLU A 337 4.74 -10.24 6.43
N ASN A 338 4.74 -11.56 6.39
CA ASN A 338 4.42 -12.39 7.57
C ASN A 338 5.36 -12.16 8.77
N SER A 339 6.54 -11.54 8.59
CA SER A 339 7.50 -11.30 9.66
C SER A 339 7.23 -10.04 10.49
N LEU A 340 6.62 -9.00 9.92
CA LEU A 340 6.35 -7.73 10.63
C LEU A 340 5.30 -7.87 11.73
N ASN A 341 4.23 -8.62 11.45
CA ASN A 341 3.14 -8.84 12.40
C ASN A 341 3.62 -9.57 13.66
N ASP A 342 4.60 -10.47 13.52
CA ASP A 342 5.15 -11.22 14.65
C ASP A 342 6.04 -10.32 15.53
N ASN A 343 6.86 -9.44 14.95
CA ASN A 343 7.79 -8.56 15.67
C ASN A 343 7.09 -7.42 16.40
N LEU A 344 6.05 -6.82 15.82
CA LEU A 344 5.26 -5.77 16.46
C LEU A 344 4.41 -6.33 17.62
N SER A 345 3.86 -7.54 17.48
CA SER A 345 3.11 -8.20 18.56
C SER A 345 3.97 -8.42 19.80
N ILE A 346 5.27 -8.69 19.65
CA ILE A 346 6.23 -8.83 20.74
C ILE A 346 6.44 -7.51 21.50
N ARG A 347 6.52 -6.38 20.77
CA ARG A 347 6.75 -5.05 21.38
C ARG A 347 5.56 -4.55 22.20
N PHE A 348 4.34 -4.87 21.79
CA PHE A 348 3.13 -4.52 22.54
C PHE A 348 2.88 -5.49 23.71
N LYS A 349 3.25 -6.77 23.59
CA LYS A 349 3.15 -7.76 24.69
C LYS A 349 4.09 -7.47 25.88
N GLY A 350 5.19 -6.78 25.67
CA GLY A 350 6.12 -6.40 26.74
C GLY A 350 5.56 -5.41 27.78
N ARG A 351 4.35 -4.87 27.57
CA ARG A 351 3.68 -3.95 28.51
C ARG A 351 2.52 -4.58 29.31
N ASN A 352 1.97 -5.71 28.89
CA ASN A 352 0.87 -6.36 29.62
C ASN A 352 1.08 -7.88 29.67
N ASN A 353 1.47 -8.39 30.85
CA ASN A 353 1.43 -9.83 31.13
C ASN A 353 -0.01 -10.30 31.23
N SER A 354 -0.41 -11.20 30.38
CA SER A 354 -1.35 -12.32 30.55
C SER A 354 -2.32 -12.51 29.39
N HIS A 355 -2.30 -13.68 28.91
CA HIS A 355 -3.28 -14.62 28.36
C HIS A 355 -2.89 -15.23 27.01
N ASN A 356 -2.69 -16.53 27.08
CA ASN A 356 -2.49 -17.47 25.97
C ASN A 356 -3.72 -17.51 25.04
N VAL A 357 -3.62 -16.83 23.89
CA VAL A 357 -4.57 -16.98 22.77
C VAL A 357 -3.86 -17.48 21.50
N ASN A 358 -2.60 -17.93 21.61
CA ASN A 358 -1.66 -17.98 20.50
C ASN A 358 -1.66 -19.22 19.61
N ASP A 359 -2.47 -20.28 19.86
CA ASP A 359 -2.26 -21.53 19.10
C ASP A 359 -3.23 -21.79 17.94
N ARG A 360 -4.27 -20.96 17.74
CA ARG A 360 -5.29 -21.29 16.72
C ARG A 360 -4.96 -20.80 15.31
N CYS A 361 -4.28 -19.68 15.15
CA CYS A 361 -3.97 -19.14 13.81
C CYS A 361 -2.60 -19.57 13.24
N GLN A 362 -1.67 -20.04 14.07
CA GLN A 362 -0.37 -20.52 13.60
C GLN A 362 -0.43 -21.80 12.75
N SER A 363 -1.47 -22.64 12.95
CA SER A 363 -1.63 -23.88 12.20
C SER A 363 -2.00 -23.69 10.72
N PHE A 364 -2.48 -22.51 10.32
CA PHE A 364 -2.82 -22.21 8.92
C PHE A 364 -1.62 -21.76 8.07
N ARG A 365 -0.53 -21.31 8.69
CA ARG A 365 0.64 -20.74 8.00
C ARG A 365 1.62 -21.77 7.42
N HIS A 366 1.50 -23.07 7.76
CA HIS A 366 2.48 -24.09 7.37
C HIS A 366 2.00 -25.16 6.39
N ASN A 367 0.75 -25.13 5.96
CA ASN A 367 0.25 -26.12 5.00
C ASN A 367 0.32 -25.61 3.55
N PHE A 368 1.53 -25.33 3.05
CA PHE A 368 1.78 -25.50 1.63
C PHE A 368 1.69 -26.98 1.34
N ASP A 369 0.50 -27.45 1.03
CA ASP A 369 0.27 -28.84 0.70
C ASP A 369 1.12 -29.25 -0.50
N ASN A 370 2.01 -30.22 -0.29
CA ASN A 370 2.94 -30.80 -1.26
C ASN A 370 2.29 -31.54 -2.43
N ASN A 371 1.02 -31.33 -2.72
CA ASN A 371 0.22 -32.19 -3.60
C ASN A 371 -0.13 -31.63 -4.97
N SER A 372 0.68 -30.70 -5.54
CA SER A 372 0.62 -30.48 -6.99
C SER A 372 2.03 -30.32 -7.57
N SER A 373 2.34 -31.14 -8.56
CA SER A 373 3.62 -31.23 -9.27
C SER A 373 3.99 -29.98 -10.12
N ARG A 374 3.33 -28.84 -9.91
CA ARG A 374 3.55 -27.56 -10.63
C ARG A 374 3.64 -26.33 -9.73
N ARG A 375 3.61 -26.44 -8.40
CA ARG A 375 3.74 -25.26 -7.51
C ARG A 375 5.22 -24.85 -7.42
N VAL A 376 5.46 -23.56 -7.63
CA VAL A 376 6.77 -22.94 -7.38
C VAL A 376 7.10 -23.08 -5.90
N THR A 377 8.28 -23.54 -5.55
CA THR A 377 8.68 -23.74 -4.16
C THR A 377 9.01 -22.41 -3.49
N HIS A 378 8.84 -22.29 -2.19
CA HIS A 378 9.23 -21.11 -1.41
C HIS A 378 10.70 -20.71 -1.67
N LYS A 379 11.60 -21.69 -1.72
CA LYS A 379 13.02 -21.46 -2.05
C LYS A 379 13.20 -20.81 -3.42
N THR A 380 12.44 -21.22 -4.43
CA THR A 380 12.49 -20.63 -5.78
C THR A 380 12.02 -19.17 -5.75
N ILE A 381 10.98 -18.86 -4.97
CA ILE A 381 10.47 -17.50 -4.80
C ILE A 381 11.53 -16.60 -4.16
N GLU A 382 12.20 -17.07 -3.09
CA GLU A 382 13.29 -16.33 -2.44
C GLU A 382 14.47 -16.08 -3.38
N GLU A 383 14.86 -17.10 -4.17
CA GLU A 383 15.94 -16.97 -5.16
C GLU A 383 15.58 -15.96 -6.25
N ARG A 384 14.34 -15.96 -6.75
CA ARG A 384 13.83 -15.00 -7.73
C ARG A 384 13.76 -13.59 -7.15
N ALA A 385 13.30 -13.45 -5.92
CA ALA A 385 13.27 -12.17 -5.22
C ALA A 385 14.68 -11.58 -5.05
N ALA A 386 15.63 -12.39 -4.64
CA ALA A 386 17.02 -11.96 -4.52
C ALA A 386 17.64 -11.55 -5.87
N ARG A 387 17.32 -12.26 -6.96
CA ARG A 387 17.73 -11.88 -8.33
C ARG A 387 17.08 -10.60 -8.77
N THR A 388 15.79 -10.40 -8.47
CA THR A 388 15.07 -9.14 -8.78
C THR A 388 15.74 -7.93 -8.11
N LEU A 389 16.08 -8.02 -6.82
CA LEU A 389 16.81 -6.96 -6.12
C LEU A 389 18.17 -6.66 -6.75
N GLU A 390 18.89 -7.68 -7.22
CA GLU A 390 20.16 -7.49 -7.94
C GLU A 390 19.93 -6.85 -9.31
N THR A 391 18.89 -7.25 -10.02
CA THR A 391 18.54 -6.66 -11.32
C THR A 391 18.11 -5.20 -11.19
N ILE A 392 17.33 -4.85 -10.18
CA ILE A 392 16.99 -3.44 -9.86
C ILE A 392 18.28 -2.65 -9.63
N LYS A 393 19.20 -3.17 -8.79
CA LYS A 393 20.47 -2.50 -8.49
C LYS A 393 21.32 -2.27 -9.74
N THR A 394 21.40 -3.26 -10.61
CA THR A 394 22.31 -3.20 -11.78
C THR A 394 21.72 -2.44 -12.97
N ARG A 395 20.40 -2.45 -13.15
CA ARG A 395 19.74 -1.87 -14.33
C ARG A 395 19.04 -0.54 -14.05
N ILE A 396 18.53 -0.34 -12.82
CA ILE A 396 17.72 0.82 -12.43
C ILE A 396 18.53 1.86 -11.63
N TRP A 397 19.47 1.43 -10.75
CA TRP A 397 20.27 2.38 -9.98
C TRP A 397 21.24 3.14 -10.85
N LYS A 398 21.30 4.45 -10.67
CA LYS A 398 22.24 5.38 -11.31
C LYS A 398 23.14 6.01 -10.25
N ASP A 399 24.33 6.40 -10.65
CA ASP A 399 25.29 7.16 -9.85
C ASP A 399 25.49 6.60 -8.43
N GLY A 400 25.55 5.28 -8.31
CA GLY A 400 25.78 4.56 -7.06
C GLY A 400 24.51 4.03 -6.41
N ALA A 401 23.60 4.88 -5.97
CA ALA A 401 22.41 4.44 -5.21
C ALA A 401 21.16 5.28 -5.45
N ARG A 402 21.01 5.83 -6.65
CA ARG A 402 19.81 6.56 -7.06
C ARG A 402 18.97 5.71 -7.99
N PRO A 403 17.96 4.98 -7.47
CA PRO A 403 17.09 4.19 -8.34
C PRO A 403 16.14 5.11 -9.10
N LEU A 404 15.98 4.83 -10.40
CA LEU A 404 14.95 5.45 -11.22
C LEU A 404 13.70 4.56 -11.19
N ILE A 405 12.53 5.13 -11.36
CA ILE A 405 11.28 4.34 -11.31
C ILE A 405 11.10 3.40 -12.49
N THR A 406 11.77 3.67 -13.62
CA THR A 406 11.74 2.83 -14.81
C THR A 406 13.15 2.59 -15.32
N GLU A 407 13.41 1.40 -15.90
CA GLU A 407 14.68 1.11 -16.54
C GLU A 407 14.92 1.98 -17.77
N LYS A 408 13.86 2.26 -18.51
CA LYS A 408 13.90 3.03 -19.77
C LYS A 408 12.89 4.17 -19.71
N GLU A 409 13.11 5.16 -20.57
CA GLU A 409 12.16 6.23 -20.81
C GLU A 409 10.83 5.68 -21.33
N LEU A 410 9.73 6.29 -20.88
CA LEU A 410 8.39 5.95 -21.32
C LEU A 410 8.19 6.46 -22.76
N LYS A 411 7.77 5.59 -23.66
CA LYS A 411 7.46 5.95 -25.06
C LYS A 411 6.25 6.88 -25.18
N ARG A 412 5.32 6.75 -24.24
CA ARG A 412 4.04 7.48 -24.26
C ARG A 412 3.64 7.85 -22.85
N THR A 413 3.20 9.08 -22.68
CA THR A 413 2.67 9.61 -21.42
C THR A 413 1.37 10.35 -21.65
N GLY A 414 0.53 10.46 -20.64
CA GLY A 414 -0.75 11.18 -20.67
C GLY A 414 -1.38 11.26 -19.28
N PRO A 415 -2.18 12.29 -18.99
CA PRO A 415 -2.71 13.34 -19.89
C PRO A 415 -1.68 14.37 -20.33
N TRP A 416 -0.50 14.44 -19.68
CA TRP A 416 0.58 15.36 -20.09
C TRP A 416 1.66 14.61 -20.87
N ILE A 417 2.20 15.26 -21.88
CA ILE A 417 3.40 14.79 -22.53
C ILE A 417 4.58 15.14 -21.62
N LEU A 418 5.32 14.14 -21.19
CA LEU A 418 6.46 14.29 -20.29
C LEU A 418 7.75 14.14 -21.09
N ASP A 419 8.65 15.09 -20.91
CA ASP A 419 10.02 14.94 -21.37
C ASP A 419 10.75 13.84 -20.58
N SER A 420 11.87 13.36 -21.11
CA SER A 420 12.78 12.50 -20.37
C SER A 420 13.21 13.15 -19.06
N ASN A 421 13.29 12.35 -18.00
CA ASN A 421 13.65 12.79 -16.66
C ASN A 421 12.67 13.81 -16.04
N GLN A 422 11.40 13.72 -16.42
CA GLN A 422 10.33 14.52 -15.86
C GLN A 422 9.22 13.64 -15.28
N TYR A 423 8.77 13.93 -14.06
CA TYR A 423 7.67 13.27 -13.33
C TYR A 423 7.78 11.74 -13.39
N HIS A 424 6.84 11.00 -13.99
CA HIS A 424 6.92 9.53 -14.11
C HIS A 424 7.85 9.04 -15.24
N ASN A 425 8.45 9.95 -16.02
CA ASN A 425 9.30 9.53 -17.12
C ASN A 425 10.77 9.46 -16.71
N HIS A 426 11.20 8.30 -16.21
CA HIS A 426 12.59 7.97 -15.91
C HIS A 426 13.23 8.86 -14.84
N THR A 427 12.53 9.06 -13.72
CA THR A 427 12.95 9.92 -12.60
C THR A 427 13.20 9.14 -11.33
N PHE A 428 13.76 9.81 -10.32
CA PHE A 428 13.94 9.27 -8.98
C PHE A 428 12.75 9.68 -8.08
N TRP A 429 12.13 8.70 -7.44
CA TRP A 429 11.01 8.91 -6.52
C TRP A 429 11.33 8.40 -5.12
N PRO A 430 11.51 9.29 -4.13
CA PRO A 430 11.86 8.93 -2.77
C PRO A 430 10.91 7.92 -2.13
N TRP A 431 9.60 8.01 -2.37
CA TRP A 431 8.64 7.11 -1.74
C TRP A 431 8.73 5.67 -2.25
N ILE A 432 8.94 5.44 -3.54
CA ILE A 432 9.19 4.09 -4.07
C ILE A 432 10.54 3.56 -3.58
N THR A 433 11.52 4.45 -3.42
CA THR A 433 12.81 4.09 -2.83
C THR A 433 12.66 3.65 -1.37
N GLY A 434 11.74 4.25 -0.60
CA GLY A 434 11.35 3.76 0.72
C GLY A 434 10.79 2.33 0.69
N ILE A 435 9.94 2.01 -0.30
CA ILE A 435 9.43 0.64 -0.50
C ILE A 435 10.55 -0.34 -0.88
N GLU A 436 11.45 0.06 -1.78
CA GLU A 436 12.61 -0.77 -2.14
C GLU A 436 13.52 -1.01 -0.94
N MET A 437 13.76 0.01 -0.12
CA MET A 437 14.55 -0.13 1.11
C MET A 437 13.90 -1.10 2.09
N LEU A 438 12.57 -1.09 2.23
CA LEU A 438 11.82 -2.08 3.02
C LEU A 438 12.00 -3.49 2.46
N ALA A 439 11.88 -3.68 1.15
CA ALA A 439 12.12 -4.97 0.51
C ALA A 439 13.55 -5.47 0.79
N ARG A 440 14.56 -4.62 0.58
CA ARG A 440 15.97 -4.98 0.84
C ARG A 440 16.23 -5.33 2.29
N SER A 441 15.63 -4.62 3.24
CA SER A 441 15.70 -4.94 4.67
C SER A 441 15.20 -6.35 4.96
N ARG A 442 14.08 -6.75 4.39
CA ARG A 442 13.50 -8.08 4.59
C ARG A 442 14.33 -9.21 4.00
N PHE A 443 15.10 -8.92 2.96
CA PHE A 443 16.12 -9.83 2.42
C PHE A 443 17.51 -9.63 3.05
N GLN A 444 17.61 -8.94 4.20
CA GLN A 444 18.83 -8.72 4.98
C GLN A 444 19.95 -8.00 4.20
N ARG A 445 19.61 -7.22 3.17
CA ARG A 445 20.55 -6.45 2.36
C ARG A 445 20.83 -5.07 2.99
N TYR A 446 21.26 -5.06 4.25
CA TYR A 446 21.40 -3.84 5.05
C TYR A 446 22.42 -2.84 4.50
N GLY A 447 23.49 -3.31 3.83
CA GLY A 447 24.45 -2.43 3.16
C GLY A 447 23.79 -1.61 2.06
N GLU A 448 22.90 -2.24 1.28
CA GLU A 448 22.14 -1.57 0.22
C GLU A 448 21.07 -0.62 0.80
N CYS A 449 20.48 -0.95 1.95
CA CYS A 449 19.62 -0.02 2.67
C CYS A 449 20.38 1.24 3.11
N ASN A 450 21.64 1.10 3.56
CA ASN A 450 22.48 2.24 3.90
C ASN A 450 22.84 3.11 2.69
N ASP A 451 23.11 2.48 1.53
CA ASP A 451 23.36 3.19 0.28
C ASP A 451 22.15 4.04 -0.13
N LEU A 452 20.94 3.44 -0.12
CA LEU A 452 19.69 4.14 -0.42
C LEU A 452 19.39 5.26 0.58
N LEU A 453 19.56 5.01 1.87
CA LEU A 453 19.35 6.03 2.90
C LEU A 453 20.35 7.18 2.75
N SER A 454 21.60 6.87 2.37
CA SER A 454 22.61 7.88 2.10
C SER A 454 22.21 8.80 0.96
N GLU A 455 21.66 8.24 -0.13
CA GLU A 455 21.16 9.05 -1.24
C GLU A 455 19.92 9.85 -0.86
N LEU A 456 18.95 9.24 -0.18
CA LEU A 456 17.73 9.90 0.29
C LEU A 456 18.01 11.08 1.24
N THR A 457 19.02 10.95 2.10
CA THR A 457 19.40 11.99 3.05
C THR A 457 20.43 12.98 2.50
N ARG A 458 20.84 12.83 1.25
CA ARG A 458 21.77 13.75 0.60
C ARG A 458 21.11 15.13 0.45
N GLU A 459 21.83 16.14 0.87
CA GLU A 459 21.39 17.53 0.69
C GLU A 459 21.62 17.99 -0.75
N ASN A 460 20.61 18.62 -1.30
CA ASN A 460 20.71 19.32 -2.57
C ASN A 460 20.04 20.69 -2.43
N TYR A 461 20.77 21.75 -2.73
CA TYR A 461 20.32 23.13 -2.51
C TYR A 461 19.78 23.39 -1.11
N SER A 462 20.45 22.85 -0.09
CA SER A 462 20.06 22.93 1.35
C SER A 462 18.77 22.20 1.69
N GLN A 463 18.33 21.26 0.86
CA GLN A 463 17.16 20.43 1.11
C GLN A 463 17.50 18.95 0.96
N THR A 464 16.92 18.13 1.81
CA THR A 464 17.05 16.66 1.76
C THR A 464 16.20 16.08 0.62
N LEU A 465 16.78 15.23 -0.22
CA LEU A 465 16.09 14.65 -1.39
C LEU A 465 14.81 13.89 -0.99
N ALA A 466 14.82 13.22 0.14
CA ALA A 466 13.66 12.47 0.67
C ALA A 466 12.39 13.30 0.87
N TYR A 467 12.48 14.64 0.90
CA TYR A 467 11.33 15.51 1.12
C TYR A 467 10.61 15.92 -0.16
N TYR A 468 11.19 15.63 -1.33
CA TYR A 468 10.55 15.91 -2.62
C TYR A 468 9.67 14.75 -3.07
N GLU A 469 8.65 15.06 -3.84
CA GLU A 469 7.82 14.05 -4.51
C GLU A 469 8.65 13.27 -5.52
N TRP A 470 9.37 13.98 -6.38
CA TRP A 470 10.29 13.38 -7.35
C TRP A 470 11.52 14.26 -7.57
N VAL A 471 12.57 13.66 -8.12
CA VAL A 471 13.85 14.32 -8.37
C VAL A 471 14.29 14.03 -9.81
N ASN A 472 14.68 15.09 -10.52
CA ASN A 472 15.30 14.94 -11.84
C ASN A 472 16.69 14.31 -11.69
N PRO A 473 16.95 13.14 -12.27
CA PRO A 473 18.21 12.42 -12.02
C PRO A 473 19.45 13.10 -12.65
N VAL A 474 19.26 13.92 -13.69
CA VAL A 474 20.34 14.60 -14.39
C VAL A 474 20.78 15.86 -13.64
N THR A 475 19.81 16.68 -13.23
CA THR A 475 20.11 17.95 -12.56
C THR A 475 20.18 17.80 -11.04
N GLY A 476 19.66 16.72 -10.46
CA GLY A 476 19.49 16.53 -9.04
C GLY A 476 18.42 17.42 -8.40
N LYS A 477 17.66 18.19 -9.21
CA LYS A 477 16.64 19.11 -8.70
C LYS A 477 15.39 18.34 -8.29
N GLY A 478 14.97 18.54 -7.04
CA GLY A 478 13.68 18.06 -6.53
C GLY A 478 12.52 18.91 -7.07
N SER A 479 11.36 18.28 -7.22
CA SER A 479 10.15 18.88 -7.76
C SER A 479 8.90 18.21 -7.20
N GLY A 480 7.71 18.70 -7.56
CA GLY A 480 6.42 18.24 -7.05
C GLY A 480 6.13 18.80 -5.66
N ALA A 481 5.34 18.07 -4.89
CA ALA A 481 5.00 18.44 -3.52
C ALA A 481 6.24 18.45 -2.61
N PHE A 482 6.27 19.42 -1.69
CA PHE A 482 7.32 19.57 -0.70
C PHE A 482 6.77 20.18 0.60
N PRO A 483 6.93 19.52 1.78
CA PRO A 483 7.39 18.15 1.93
C PRO A 483 6.36 17.15 1.39
N PHE A 484 6.85 16.09 0.73
CA PHE A 484 5.99 15.00 0.26
C PHE A 484 5.85 13.94 1.36
N ARG A 485 4.72 13.95 2.05
CA ARG A 485 4.49 13.15 3.26
C ARG A 485 4.49 11.65 2.99
N THR A 486 3.97 11.22 1.85
CA THR A 486 3.98 9.80 1.45
C THR A 486 5.42 9.28 1.37
N GLY A 487 6.33 10.05 0.76
CA GLY A 487 7.75 9.70 0.70
C GLY A 487 8.39 9.61 2.08
N ILE A 488 8.15 10.60 2.93
CA ILE A 488 8.62 10.60 4.30
C ILE A 488 8.10 9.36 5.05
N SER A 489 6.81 9.06 4.95
CA SER A 489 6.18 7.94 5.67
C SER A 489 6.71 6.58 5.21
N THR A 490 6.87 6.35 3.90
CA THR A 490 7.42 5.08 3.40
C THR A 490 8.86 4.85 3.85
N ILE A 491 9.69 5.90 3.83
CA ILE A 491 11.08 5.82 4.31
C ILE A 491 11.10 5.55 5.82
N ARG A 492 10.29 6.25 6.62
CA ARG A 492 10.18 6.04 8.07
C ARG A 492 9.74 4.62 8.42
N MET A 493 8.75 4.08 7.69
CA MET A 493 8.31 2.69 7.84
C MET A 493 9.44 1.70 7.54
N ALA A 494 10.18 1.91 6.45
CA ALA A 494 11.32 1.07 6.09
C ALA A 494 12.43 1.11 7.16
N LEU A 495 12.75 2.29 7.68
CA LEU A 495 13.74 2.44 8.76
C LEU A 495 13.29 1.76 10.05
N THR A 496 12.02 1.94 10.43
CA THR A 496 11.46 1.31 11.63
C THR A 496 11.49 -0.21 11.51
N ASP A 497 11.10 -0.77 10.37
CA ASP A 497 11.16 -2.22 10.09
C ASP A 497 12.61 -2.74 10.15
N THR A 498 13.54 -2.04 9.50
CA THR A 498 14.97 -2.41 9.47
C THR A 498 15.59 -2.42 10.86
N LEU A 499 15.32 -1.39 11.67
CA LEU A 499 15.83 -1.32 13.03
C LEU A 499 15.24 -2.40 13.93
N LEU A 500 13.96 -2.74 13.77
CA LEU A 500 13.29 -3.78 14.56
C LEU A 500 13.76 -5.19 14.17
N SER A 501 13.90 -5.48 12.87
CA SER A 501 14.24 -6.82 12.37
C SER A 501 15.61 -7.32 12.81
N ARG A 502 16.54 -6.42 13.13
CA ARG A 502 17.88 -6.82 13.55
C ARG A 502 18.01 -7.07 15.07
N TYR A 503 17.05 -6.62 15.86
CA TYR A 503 17.03 -6.86 17.31
C TYR A 503 16.12 -8.03 17.72
N SER A 504 15.41 -8.62 16.76
CA SER A 504 14.62 -9.85 16.91
C SER A 504 15.40 -11.10 16.48
#